data_00d328a0cb124c10ffb3e4c294f8187b
#
_entry.id   00d328a0cb124c10ffb3e4c294f8187b
#
_cell.length_a   1.000
_cell.length_b   1.000
_cell.length_c   1.000
_cell.angle_alpha   90.00
_cell.angle_beta   90.00
_cell.angle_gamma   90.00
#
_symmetry.space_group_name_H-M   'P 1'
#
loop_
_entity.id
_entity.type
_entity.pdbx_description
1 polymer ?
#
loop_
_entity_poly.entity_id
_entity_poly.type
_entity_poly.pdbx_seq_one_letter_code
_entity_poly.pdbx_strand_id
1 'polypeptide(L)'
;SDTMKAGTRSKRMNTHAQAYCTTFGWTRCFPMEREGCAHETLSLLFKRDGVPSRMIVDNSKTQSLGKFKDKCNEADCHLVNTEPYSPWQQAAEGSIKHLKVRSSRLMIRTATPKPLWDHCIELEGQIRSHTALDIYGLEGQVPETIMSGQTGDISNLCEFEWMQWCMYYQPTASYPDDKMFLGRWLGPAIDVGSAMTYKI
;
A
#
# COMPACT_ATOMS: atom_id res chain seq x y z
N SER A 1 -5.69 11.49 1.59
CA SER A 1 -5.80 10.19 0.88
C SER A 1 -6.43 10.38 -0.49
N ASP A 2 -6.19 9.46 -1.40
CA ASP A 2 -6.77 9.52 -2.74
C ASP A 2 -6.83 8.11 -3.38
N THR A 3 -7.69 7.95 -4.41
CA THR A 3 -7.95 6.69 -5.09
C THR A 3 -7.28 6.66 -6.46
N MET A 4 -6.60 5.57 -6.76
CA MET A 4 -6.06 5.31 -8.10
C MET A 4 -6.82 4.17 -8.79
N LYS A 5 -7.03 4.30 -10.11
CA LYS A 5 -7.62 3.28 -10.97
C LYS A 5 -6.54 2.61 -11.80
N ALA A 6 -6.60 1.29 -11.91
CA ALA A 6 -5.75 0.51 -12.82
C ALA A 6 -6.47 0.23 -14.14
N GLY A 7 -5.68 0.10 -15.23
CA GLY A 7 -6.21 -0.27 -16.55
C GLY A 7 -6.47 -1.77 -16.72
N THR A 8 -6.03 -2.58 -15.75
CA THR A 8 -6.15 -4.06 -15.81
C THR A 8 -6.67 -4.56 -14.47
N ARG A 9 -7.61 -5.49 -14.48
CA ARG A 9 -8.09 -6.18 -13.27
C ARG A 9 -7.01 -7.12 -12.75
N SER A 10 -6.77 -7.11 -11.44
CA SER A 10 -5.76 -7.99 -10.83
C SER A 10 -6.25 -9.43 -10.68
N LYS A 11 -5.33 -10.35 -10.34
CA LYS A 11 -5.70 -11.73 -9.96
C LYS A 11 -6.57 -11.77 -8.71
N ARG A 12 -6.43 -10.82 -7.80
CA ARG A 12 -7.27 -10.64 -6.61
C ARG A 12 -8.58 -9.88 -6.88
N MET A 13 -8.93 -9.69 -8.16
CA MET A 13 -10.13 -9.00 -8.64
C MET A 13 -10.14 -7.49 -8.41
N ASN A 14 -9.02 -6.90 -7.98
CA ASN A 14 -8.91 -5.46 -7.76
C ASN A 14 -8.85 -4.67 -9.07
N THR A 15 -9.49 -3.52 -9.09
CA THR A 15 -9.43 -2.55 -10.20
C THR A 15 -8.96 -1.18 -9.73
N HIS A 16 -8.96 -0.94 -8.43
CA HIS A 16 -8.56 0.31 -7.80
C HIS A 16 -7.60 0.03 -6.64
N ALA A 17 -6.92 1.07 -6.18
CA ALA A 17 -6.21 1.06 -4.91
C ALA A 17 -6.36 2.41 -4.21
N GLN A 18 -6.54 2.39 -2.90
CA GLN A 18 -6.55 3.57 -2.06
C GLN A 18 -5.14 3.82 -1.55
N ALA A 19 -4.65 5.04 -1.74
CA ALA A 19 -3.37 5.49 -1.21
C ALA A 19 -3.60 6.44 -0.02
N TYR A 20 -2.91 6.16 1.07
CA TYR A 20 -2.83 7.01 2.25
C TYR A 20 -1.40 7.52 2.35
N CYS A 21 -1.23 8.84 2.38
CA CYS A 21 0.09 9.47 2.34
C CYS A 21 0.14 10.62 3.35
N THR A 22 1.31 10.81 3.94
CA THR A 22 1.62 12.00 4.71
C THR A 22 2.44 13.00 3.89
N THR A 23 2.55 14.23 4.36
CA THR A 23 3.37 15.28 3.72
C THR A 23 4.86 14.95 3.72
N PHE A 24 5.32 14.14 4.66
CA PHE A 24 6.72 13.68 4.76
C PHE A 24 6.98 12.34 4.05
N GLY A 25 6.03 11.88 3.20
CA GLY A 25 6.27 10.78 2.27
C GLY A 25 5.91 9.38 2.75
N TRP A 26 5.49 9.20 4.01
CA TRP A 26 4.94 7.92 4.44
C TRP A 26 3.74 7.54 3.58
N THR A 27 3.68 6.30 3.12
CA THR A 27 2.69 5.87 2.14
C THR A 27 2.26 4.43 2.37
N ARG A 28 0.94 4.19 2.34
CA ARG A 28 0.33 2.87 2.29
C ARG A 28 -0.63 2.78 1.12
N CYS A 29 -0.62 1.66 0.43
CA CYS A 29 -1.54 1.37 -0.66
C CYS A 29 -2.34 0.12 -0.33
N PHE A 30 -3.65 0.24 -0.44
CA PHE A 30 -4.60 -0.86 -0.23
C PHE A 30 -5.38 -1.10 -1.53
N PRO A 31 -5.07 -2.17 -2.28
CA PRO A 31 -5.86 -2.55 -3.43
C PRO A 31 -7.30 -2.89 -3.04
N MET A 32 -8.24 -2.56 -3.91
CA MET A 32 -9.67 -2.78 -3.71
C MET A 32 -10.37 -3.12 -5.02
N GLU A 33 -11.47 -3.85 -4.93
CA GLU A 33 -12.23 -4.28 -6.10
C GLU A 33 -12.79 -3.08 -6.88
N ARG A 34 -13.34 -2.11 -6.17
CA ARG A 34 -13.98 -0.91 -6.73
C ARG A 34 -13.82 0.28 -5.80
N GLU A 35 -13.96 1.46 -6.33
CA GLU A 35 -13.83 2.72 -5.59
C GLU A 35 -14.75 2.80 -4.35
N GLY A 36 -15.97 2.28 -4.44
CA GLY A 36 -16.92 2.22 -3.32
C GLY A 36 -16.46 1.42 -2.11
N CYS A 37 -15.40 0.59 -2.24
CA CYS A 37 -14.78 -0.17 -1.15
C CYS A 37 -13.72 0.63 -0.37
N ALA A 38 -13.51 1.91 -0.66
CA ALA A 38 -12.52 2.73 0.03
C ALA A 38 -12.68 2.74 1.56
N HIS A 39 -13.91 2.63 2.08
CA HIS A 39 -14.20 2.55 3.51
C HIS A 39 -13.67 1.26 4.17
N GLU A 40 -13.48 0.17 3.41
CA GLU A 40 -12.89 -1.07 3.91
C GLU A 40 -11.37 -0.92 4.08
N THR A 41 -10.72 -0.25 3.12
CA THR A 41 -9.29 0.03 3.20
C THR A 41 -8.95 0.96 4.36
N LEU A 42 -9.86 1.87 4.71
CA LEU A 42 -9.73 2.74 5.88
C LEU A 42 -9.71 1.93 7.19
N SER A 43 -10.54 0.90 7.28
CA SER A 43 -10.53 0.00 8.45
C SER A 43 -9.24 -0.79 8.57
N LEU A 44 -8.64 -1.17 7.45
CA LEU A 44 -7.32 -1.84 7.43
C LEU A 44 -6.23 -0.87 7.88
N LEU A 45 -6.24 0.37 7.38
CA LEU A 45 -5.31 1.41 7.81
C LEU A 45 -5.38 1.62 9.33
N PHE A 46 -6.58 1.83 9.87
CA PHE A 46 -6.77 2.10 11.31
C PHE A 46 -6.30 0.95 12.19
N LYS A 47 -6.53 -0.30 11.77
CA LYS A 47 -6.07 -1.50 12.50
C LYS A 47 -4.56 -1.65 12.50
N ARG A 48 -3.90 -1.28 11.40
CA ARG A 48 -2.49 -1.55 11.18
C ARG A 48 -1.58 -0.40 11.60
N ASP A 49 -1.93 0.80 11.16
CA ASP A 49 -1.06 1.97 11.27
C ASP A 49 -1.62 3.01 12.27
N GLY A 50 -2.81 2.76 12.83
CA GLY A 50 -3.47 3.65 13.79
C GLY A 50 -4.41 4.67 13.12
N VAL A 51 -5.14 5.41 13.96
CA VAL A 51 -6.11 6.42 13.52
C VAL A 51 -5.43 7.79 13.49
N PRO A 52 -5.36 8.46 12.33
CA PRO A 52 -4.85 9.82 12.26
C PRO A 52 -5.87 10.80 12.85
N SER A 53 -5.41 11.82 13.56
CA SER A 53 -6.28 12.89 14.07
C SER A 53 -6.97 13.68 12.96
N ARG A 54 -6.34 13.77 11.78
CA ARG A 54 -6.86 14.50 10.62
C ARG A 54 -6.53 13.77 9.32
N MET A 55 -7.50 13.70 8.42
CA MET A 55 -7.34 13.14 7.08
C MET A 55 -7.84 14.12 6.01
N ILE A 56 -6.99 14.43 5.04
CA ILE A 56 -7.35 15.24 3.89
C ILE A 56 -7.75 14.32 2.74
N VAL A 57 -8.90 14.57 2.15
CA VAL A 57 -9.47 13.79 1.03
C VAL A 57 -9.88 14.71 -0.11
N ASP A 58 -9.96 14.15 -1.31
CA ASP A 58 -10.58 14.83 -2.43
C ASP A 58 -12.10 14.99 -2.22
N ASN A 59 -12.72 15.93 -2.94
CA ASN A 59 -14.16 16.13 -2.94
C ASN A 59 -14.96 15.03 -3.64
N SER A 60 -14.35 13.85 -3.88
CA SER A 60 -15.07 12.71 -4.42
C SER A 60 -16.17 12.26 -3.46
N LYS A 61 -17.36 11.94 -4.00
CA LYS A 61 -18.50 11.49 -3.19
C LYS A 61 -18.21 10.24 -2.38
N THR A 62 -17.30 9.40 -2.85
CA THR A 62 -16.88 8.16 -2.19
C THR A 62 -16.07 8.38 -0.93
N GLN A 63 -15.32 9.46 -0.83
CA GLN A 63 -14.47 9.76 0.32
C GLN A 63 -15.07 10.85 1.23
N SER A 64 -15.80 11.82 0.65
CA SER A 64 -16.38 12.92 1.40
C SER A 64 -17.74 12.62 2.02
N LEU A 65 -18.41 11.54 1.61
CA LEU A 65 -19.76 11.17 2.05
C LEU A 65 -19.87 9.68 2.39
N GLY A 66 -21.00 9.29 3.03
CA GLY A 66 -21.36 7.90 3.29
C GLY A 66 -20.38 7.14 4.19
N LYS A 67 -20.24 5.83 3.95
CA LYS A 67 -19.52 4.91 4.83
C LYS A 67 -18.07 5.30 5.16
N PHE A 68 -17.38 5.98 4.25
CA PHE A 68 -16.02 6.44 4.51
C PHE A 68 -16.01 7.55 5.57
N LYS A 69 -16.88 8.55 5.41
CA LYS A 69 -17.05 9.62 6.40
C LYS A 69 -17.54 9.09 7.74
N ASP A 70 -18.52 8.17 7.72
CA ASP A 70 -19.05 7.57 8.94
C ASP A 70 -17.95 6.87 9.73
N LYS A 71 -17.08 6.09 9.08
CA LYS A 71 -15.93 5.45 9.73
C LYS A 71 -14.89 6.43 10.28
N CYS A 72 -14.64 7.54 9.61
CA CYS A 72 -13.79 8.59 10.15
C CYS A 72 -14.39 9.18 11.42
N ASN A 73 -15.70 9.47 11.42
CA ASN A 73 -16.40 10.02 12.57
C ASN A 73 -16.43 9.03 13.75
N GLU A 74 -16.70 7.74 13.49
CA GLU A 74 -16.67 6.66 14.50
C GLU A 74 -15.30 6.52 15.17
N ALA A 75 -14.23 6.79 14.42
CA ALA A 75 -12.86 6.69 14.91
C ALA A 75 -12.28 8.03 15.42
N ASP A 76 -13.08 9.09 15.50
CA ASP A 76 -12.67 10.44 15.88
C ASP A 76 -11.57 11.04 14.98
N CYS A 77 -11.58 10.67 13.70
CA CYS A 77 -10.68 11.19 12.68
C CYS A 77 -11.33 12.38 11.95
N HIS A 78 -10.74 13.57 12.11
CA HIS A 78 -11.27 14.77 11.46
C HIS A 78 -11.06 14.75 9.95
N LEU A 79 -12.15 14.61 9.18
CA LEU A 79 -12.13 14.58 7.73
C LEU A 79 -12.19 16.00 7.16
N VAL A 80 -11.21 16.34 6.32
CA VAL A 80 -11.11 17.65 5.67
C VAL A 80 -11.11 17.44 4.16
N ASN A 81 -12.02 18.12 3.46
CA ASN A 81 -12.02 18.13 2.01
C ASN A 81 -11.03 19.17 1.47
N THR A 82 -10.35 18.85 0.37
CA THR A 82 -9.52 19.83 -0.34
C THR A 82 -10.39 20.94 -0.93
N GLU A 83 -9.84 22.15 -0.98
CA GLU A 83 -10.47 23.24 -1.69
C GLU A 83 -10.43 23.00 -3.21
N PRO A 84 -11.47 23.39 -3.94
CA PRO A 84 -11.44 23.34 -5.39
C PRO A 84 -10.23 24.09 -5.96
N TYR A 85 -9.58 23.50 -6.98
CA TYR A 85 -8.42 24.08 -7.64
C TYR A 85 -7.16 24.28 -6.78
N SER A 86 -7.03 23.52 -5.68
CA SER A 86 -5.89 23.59 -4.76
C SER A 86 -5.08 22.30 -4.74
N PRO A 87 -4.42 21.90 -5.87
CA PRO A 87 -3.70 20.62 -5.97
C PRO A 87 -2.54 20.50 -4.99
N TRP A 88 -1.96 21.61 -4.51
CA TRP A 88 -0.91 21.59 -3.48
C TRP A 88 -1.38 21.09 -2.12
N GLN A 89 -2.67 21.07 -1.85
CA GLN A 89 -3.25 20.52 -0.62
C GLN A 89 -3.27 18.98 -0.64
N GLN A 90 -3.08 18.35 -1.80
CA GLN A 90 -3.11 16.89 -1.97
C GLN A 90 -1.71 16.29 -2.14
N ALA A 91 -1.02 16.04 -1.03
CA ALA A 91 0.23 15.27 -1.04
C ALA A 91 0.04 13.85 -1.63
N ALA A 92 -1.18 13.31 -1.58
CA ALA A 92 -1.53 11.99 -2.10
C ALA A 92 -1.38 11.90 -3.63
N GLU A 93 -1.76 12.93 -4.39
CA GLU A 93 -1.67 12.92 -5.86
C GLU A 93 -0.23 12.76 -6.34
N GLY A 94 0.69 13.54 -5.78
CA GLY A 94 2.12 13.45 -6.08
C GLY A 94 2.69 12.08 -5.72
N SER A 95 2.31 11.53 -4.57
CA SER A 95 2.71 10.20 -4.12
C SER A 95 2.18 9.10 -5.04
N ILE A 96 0.92 9.16 -5.46
CA ILE A 96 0.31 8.22 -6.41
C ILE A 96 1.03 8.24 -7.76
N LYS A 97 1.33 9.42 -8.29
CA LYS A 97 2.08 9.56 -9.55
C LYS A 97 3.44 8.87 -9.43
N HIS A 98 4.15 9.11 -8.34
CA HIS A 98 5.45 8.50 -8.07
C HIS A 98 5.34 6.97 -7.97
N LEU A 99 4.38 6.45 -7.21
CA LEU A 99 4.16 5.01 -7.06
C LEU A 99 3.81 4.33 -8.38
N LYS A 100 2.95 4.93 -9.20
CA LYS A 100 2.61 4.41 -10.55
C LYS A 100 3.85 4.31 -11.44
N VAL A 101 4.72 5.31 -11.42
CA VAL A 101 5.95 5.28 -12.22
C VAL A 101 6.90 4.20 -11.72
N ARG A 102 7.13 4.08 -10.41
CA ARG A 102 8.03 3.08 -9.83
C ARG A 102 7.52 1.67 -10.05
N SER A 103 6.26 1.40 -9.72
CA SER A 103 5.66 0.07 -9.92
C SER A 103 5.66 -0.34 -11.38
N SER A 104 5.34 0.57 -12.32
CA SER A 104 5.43 0.28 -13.75
C SER A 104 6.85 -0.09 -14.19
N ARG A 105 7.86 0.66 -13.74
CA ARG A 105 9.27 0.38 -14.05
C ARG A 105 9.72 -0.97 -13.47
N LEU A 106 9.32 -1.26 -12.22
CA LEU A 106 9.63 -2.53 -11.56
C LEU A 106 9.00 -3.70 -12.33
N MET A 107 7.72 -3.60 -12.67
CA MET A 107 7.01 -4.63 -13.44
C MET A 107 7.61 -4.86 -14.83
N ILE A 108 8.01 -3.80 -15.55
CA ILE A 108 8.67 -3.91 -16.85
C ILE A 108 10.03 -4.61 -16.70
N ARG A 109 10.86 -4.17 -15.75
CA ARG A 109 12.20 -4.72 -15.51
C ARG A 109 12.19 -6.21 -15.19
N THR A 110 11.17 -6.67 -14.47
CA THR A 110 11.05 -8.06 -14.03
C THR A 110 10.11 -8.90 -14.88
N ALA A 111 9.62 -8.37 -16.00
CA ALA A 111 8.62 -9.01 -16.87
C ALA A 111 7.38 -9.50 -16.10
N THR A 112 6.95 -8.75 -15.08
CA THR A 112 5.82 -9.10 -14.24
C THR A 112 4.51 -9.08 -15.03
N PRO A 113 3.67 -10.12 -14.94
CA PRO A 113 2.34 -10.11 -15.55
C PRO A 113 1.48 -8.95 -15.03
N LYS A 114 0.81 -8.23 -15.93
CA LYS A 114 -0.03 -7.07 -15.56
C LYS A 114 -1.03 -7.33 -14.44
N PRO A 115 -1.70 -8.50 -14.34
CA PRO A 115 -2.63 -8.78 -13.24
C PRO A 115 -2.02 -8.87 -11.83
N LEU A 116 -0.70 -8.73 -11.69
CA LEU A 116 -0.01 -8.67 -10.38
C LEU A 116 0.32 -7.23 -9.93
N TRP A 117 -0.22 -6.22 -10.63
CA TRP A 117 0.03 -4.81 -10.35
C TRP A 117 -0.32 -4.41 -8.91
N ASP A 118 -1.34 -5.03 -8.35
CA ASP A 118 -1.85 -4.73 -7.02
C ASP A 118 -0.88 -5.15 -5.90
N HIS A 119 -0.19 -6.27 -6.04
CA HIS A 119 0.91 -6.65 -5.15
C HIS A 119 2.11 -5.70 -5.30
N CYS A 120 2.42 -5.32 -6.54
CA CYS A 120 3.54 -4.43 -6.82
C CYS A 120 3.34 -3.03 -6.20
N ILE A 121 2.14 -2.45 -6.30
CA ILE A 121 1.85 -1.12 -5.75
C ILE A 121 1.83 -1.14 -4.21
N GLU A 122 1.36 -2.22 -3.59
CA GLU A 122 1.46 -2.43 -2.13
C GLU A 122 2.92 -2.42 -1.67
N LEU A 123 3.77 -3.19 -2.36
CA LEU A 123 5.20 -3.28 -2.05
C LEU A 123 5.90 -1.93 -2.22
N GLU A 124 5.66 -1.22 -3.31
CA GLU A 124 6.26 0.09 -3.56
C GLU A 124 5.83 1.13 -2.50
N GLY A 125 4.60 1.07 -2.01
CA GLY A 125 4.16 1.91 -0.89
C GLY A 125 4.93 1.62 0.40
N GLN A 126 5.21 0.35 0.69
CA GLN A 126 6.02 -0.06 1.84
C GLN A 126 7.48 0.38 1.68
N ILE A 127 8.10 0.09 0.53
CA ILE A 127 9.48 0.49 0.24
C ILE A 127 9.64 2.00 0.40
N ARG A 128 8.69 2.80 -0.14
CA ARG A 128 8.73 4.25 -0.02
C ARG A 128 8.73 4.71 1.43
N SER A 129 7.90 4.11 2.28
CA SER A 129 7.82 4.45 3.70
C SER A 129 9.08 4.10 4.49
N HIS A 130 9.83 3.08 4.02
CA HIS A 130 11.06 2.61 4.67
C HIS A 130 12.35 3.11 3.98
N THR A 131 12.24 4.01 3.02
CA THR A 131 13.40 4.60 2.32
C THR A 131 13.57 6.06 2.74
N ALA A 132 14.79 6.47 3.04
CA ALA A 132 15.10 7.88 3.25
C ALA A 132 14.76 8.70 2.00
N LEU A 133 14.01 9.77 2.16
CA LEU A 133 13.55 10.62 1.09
C LEU A 133 14.13 12.04 1.25
N ASP A 134 14.47 12.64 0.13
CA ASP A 134 14.86 14.06 0.08
C ASP A 134 13.59 14.94 0.11
N ILE A 135 13.00 15.04 1.29
CA ILE A 135 11.81 15.86 1.55
C ILE A 135 12.14 16.82 2.70
N TYR A 136 11.80 18.09 2.52
CA TYR A 136 11.98 19.10 3.55
C TYR A 136 11.30 18.67 4.87
N GLY A 137 12.03 18.79 5.97
CA GLY A 137 11.55 18.40 7.30
C GLY A 137 11.80 16.93 7.70
N LEU A 138 12.27 16.07 6.77
CA LEU A 138 12.69 14.70 7.11
C LEU A 138 14.12 14.63 7.67
N GLU A 139 14.98 15.61 7.33
CA GLU A 139 16.39 15.66 7.78
C GLU A 139 17.15 14.35 7.56
N GLY A 140 16.86 13.65 6.46
CA GLY A 140 17.44 12.35 6.13
C GLY A 140 16.82 11.16 6.87
N GLN A 141 15.80 11.36 7.67
CA GLN A 141 15.09 10.28 8.35
C GLN A 141 14.17 9.50 7.38
N VAL A 142 13.81 8.30 7.81
CA VAL A 142 12.87 7.44 7.10
C VAL A 142 11.44 7.82 7.51
N PRO A 143 10.47 7.96 6.58
CA PRO A 143 9.09 8.30 6.89
C PRO A 143 8.44 7.41 7.96
N GLU A 144 8.75 6.10 7.95
CA GLU A 144 8.25 5.15 8.92
C GLU A 144 8.71 5.47 10.35
N THR A 145 9.95 5.92 10.50
CA THR A 145 10.51 6.34 11.81
C THR A 145 9.76 7.53 12.39
N ILE A 146 9.37 8.50 11.55
CA ILE A 146 8.57 9.65 12.00
C ILE A 146 7.16 9.24 12.39
N MET A 147 6.54 8.30 11.64
CA MET A 147 5.19 7.82 11.95
C MET A 147 5.11 7.00 13.23
N SER A 148 6.06 6.07 13.42
CA SER A 148 6.02 5.09 14.51
C SER A 148 6.83 5.49 15.75
N GLY A 149 7.73 6.48 15.59
CA GLY A 149 8.71 6.84 16.62
C GLY A 149 9.84 5.81 16.79
N GLN A 150 9.89 4.79 15.93
CA GLN A 150 10.88 3.71 16.00
C GLN A 150 11.46 3.42 14.61
N THR A 151 12.72 3.02 14.56
CA THR A 151 13.32 2.54 13.31
C THR A 151 12.66 1.22 12.93
N GLY A 152 12.01 1.20 11.75
CA GLY A 152 11.34 0.01 11.24
C GLY A 152 12.33 -1.09 10.88
N ASP A 153 11.99 -2.35 11.19
CA ASP A 153 12.72 -3.52 10.69
C ASP A 153 12.42 -3.71 9.19
N ILE A 154 13.46 -3.61 8.36
CA ILE A 154 13.38 -3.78 6.90
C ILE A 154 13.80 -5.16 6.44
N SER A 155 14.13 -6.09 7.33
CA SER A 155 14.65 -7.42 6.99
C SER A 155 13.74 -8.15 6.00
N ASN A 156 12.42 -8.05 6.19
CA ASN A 156 11.42 -8.67 5.33
C ASN A 156 11.32 -8.05 3.91
N LEU A 157 11.89 -6.85 3.71
CA LEU A 157 11.96 -6.18 2.40
C LEU A 157 13.30 -6.43 1.68
N CYS A 158 14.31 -6.92 2.40
CA CYS A 158 15.67 -7.06 1.90
C CYS A 158 16.06 -8.52 1.57
N GLU A 159 15.26 -9.50 2.01
CA GLU A 159 15.61 -10.91 1.84
C GLU A 159 15.44 -11.41 0.41
N PHE A 160 14.39 -10.93 -0.29
CA PHE A 160 14.09 -11.33 -1.67
C PHE A 160 13.88 -10.10 -2.56
N GLU A 161 14.18 -10.27 -3.84
CA GLU A 161 13.82 -9.31 -4.86
C GLU A 161 12.40 -9.56 -5.41
N TRP A 162 11.76 -8.52 -5.92
CA TRP A 162 10.46 -8.64 -6.57
C TRP A 162 10.50 -9.65 -7.72
N MET A 163 9.57 -10.62 -7.72
CA MET A 163 9.49 -11.72 -8.69
C MET A 163 10.68 -12.70 -8.65
N GLN A 164 11.51 -12.67 -7.63
CA GLN A 164 12.56 -13.70 -7.42
C GLN A 164 11.93 -15.08 -7.24
N TRP A 165 12.55 -16.10 -7.82
CA TRP A 165 12.16 -17.47 -7.58
C TRP A 165 12.50 -17.90 -6.15
N CYS A 166 11.54 -18.49 -5.48
CA CYS A 166 11.71 -19.05 -4.15
C CYS A 166 10.98 -20.39 -4.03
N MET A 167 11.53 -21.27 -3.21
CA MET A 167 10.87 -22.50 -2.83
C MET A 167 9.98 -22.26 -1.61
N TYR A 168 8.76 -22.79 -1.62
CA TYR A 168 7.87 -22.71 -0.47
C TYR A 168 7.30 -24.07 -0.12
N TYR A 169 7.03 -24.28 1.17
CA TYR A 169 6.48 -25.52 1.69
C TYR A 169 4.95 -25.45 1.76
N GLN A 170 4.29 -26.44 1.13
CA GLN A 170 2.84 -26.58 1.16
C GLN A 170 2.45 -27.82 1.99
N PRO A 171 2.00 -27.65 3.24
CA PRO A 171 1.72 -28.76 4.14
C PRO A 171 0.57 -29.66 3.68
N THR A 172 -0.36 -29.10 2.89
CA THR A 172 -1.56 -29.80 2.37
C THR A 172 -1.28 -30.72 1.19
N ALA A 173 -0.11 -30.65 0.58
CA ALA A 173 0.26 -31.56 -0.51
C ALA A 173 0.44 -32.97 0.05
N SER A 174 -0.13 -33.98 -0.65
CA SER A 174 -0.09 -35.39 -0.27
C SER A 174 0.66 -36.22 -1.30
N TYR A 175 1.29 -37.29 -0.82
CA TYR A 175 1.94 -38.27 -1.68
C TYR A 175 1.03 -38.66 -2.88
N PRO A 176 1.55 -38.76 -4.13
CA PRO A 176 2.96 -38.69 -4.52
C PRO A 176 3.53 -37.28 -4.75
N ASP A 177 2.77 -36.21 -4.55
CA ASP A 177 3.23 -34.86 -4.80
C ASP A 177 4.31 -34.43 -3.79
N ASP A 178 5.30 -33.68 -4.27
CA ASP A 178 6.28 -33.04 -3.39
C ASP A 178 5.58 -31.92 -2.58
N LYS A 179 6.07 -31.72 -1.36
CA LYS A 179 5.63 -30.61 -0.50
C LYS A 179 6.37 -29.29 -0.77
N MET A 180 7.44 -29.35 -1.55
CA MET A 180 8.21 -28.18 -1.95
C MET A 180 7.82 -27.72 -3.34
N PHE A 181 7.28 -26.50 -3.43
CA PHE A 181 6.85 -25.89 -4.67
C PHE A 181 7.71 -24.67 -5.01
N LEU A 182 7.84 -24.39 -6.30
CA LEU A 182 8.51 -23.21 -6.81
C LEU A 182 7.50 -22.09 -7.03
N GLY A 183 7.76 -20.91 -6.45
CA GLY A 183 6.91 -19.72 -6.60
C GLY A 183 7.71 -18.47 -6.89
N ARG A 184 7.00 -17.36 -6.98
CA ARG A 184 7.59 -16.03 -7.15
C ARG A 184 7.26 -15.16 -5.93
N TRP A 185 8.28 -14.53 -5.35
CA TRP A 185 8.09 -13.60 -4.24
C TRP A 185 7.33 -12.35 -4.68
N LEU A 186 6.25 -12.02 -3.96
CA LEU A 186 5.34 -10.89 -4.24
C LEU A 186 5.29 -9.86 -3.11
N GLY A 187 6.19 -9.96 -2.15
CA GLY A 187 6.29 -9.03 -1.04
C GLY A 187 5.97 -9.62 0.32
N PRO A 188 6.16 -8.86 1.39
CA PRO A 188 5.79 -9.26 2.74
C PRO A 188 4.29 -9.44 2.92
N ALA A 189 3.88 -10.42 3.73
CA ALA A 189 2.48 -10.68 4.09
C ALA A 189 2.17 -10.11 5.48
N ILE A 190 2.28 -8.80 5.63
CA ILE A 190 2.24 -8.09 6.92
C ILE A 190 0.96 -8.36 7.71
N ASP A 191 -0.17 -8.57 7.03
CA ASP A 191 -1.48 -8.74 7.67
C ASP A 191 -1.81 -10.22 7.99
N VAL A 192 -0.89 -11.16 7.69
CA VAL A 192 -1.18 -12.60 7.76
C VAL A 192 -0.38 -13.31 8.84
N GLY A 193 0.83 -12.87 9.12
CA GLY A 193 1.71 -13.60 10.01
C GLY A 193 2.71 -12.73 10.76
N SER A 194 3.60 -13.40 11.47
CA SER A 194 4.74 -12.78 12.13
C SER A 194 5.73 -12.18 11.11
N ALA A 195 6.78 -11.53 11.62
CA ALA A 195 7.93 -11.14 10.79
C ALA A 195 8.39 -12.30 9.90
N MET A 196 8.92 -12.00 8.71
CA MET A 196 9.39 -13.01 7.74
C MET A 196 8.28 -13.88 7.12
N THR A 197 7.06 -13.38 7.06
CA THR A 197 5.95 -14.01 6.31
C THR A 197 5.80 -13.34 4.94
N TYR A 198 5.69 -14.14 3.88
CA TYR A 198 5.74 -13.66 2.49
C TYR A 198 4.53 -14.07 1.66
N LYS A 199 4.19 -13.25 0.67
CA LYS A 199 3.26 -13.58 -0.41
C LYS A 199 4.04 -14.24 -1.55
N ILE A 200 3.58 -15.38 -2.04
CA ILE A 200 4.18 -16.15 -3.12
C ILE A 200 3.17 -16.41 -4.22
#